data_75e4e57aa614eb26952007f12c4b015f
#
_entry.id   75e4e57aa614eb26952007f12c4b015f
#
_cell.length_a   1.000
_cell.length_b   1.000
_cell.length_c   1.000
_cell.angle_alpha   90.00
_cell.angle_beta   90.00
_cell.angle_gamma   90.00
#
_symmetry.space_group_name_H-M   'P 1'
#
loop_
_entity.id
_entity.type
_entity.pdbx_description
1 polymer ?
#
loop_
_entity_poly.entity_id
_entity_poly.type
_entity_poly.pdbx_seq_one_letter_code
_entity_poly.pdbx_strand_id
1 'polypeptide(L)'
;MTDALKRALVVIAAASLGLALVCAWGWYRSARTGVALESLSPEERQSLAQEMLAASPGAFVPALFEPAVGYTLRTRGTIEAWGDSFTANEIGYRTGPLPGRRKAGKGPFRVVFLGDSWTFGMGVRAEESFPARFAELANRWVAGGGRPVQAFNLGLPGYNTLNEIAALEFFYDRLSPDAVVICPTSNDADSTANILPNGSLTRMGVERDTYGDDHSLLFPRLVDSHKFRSRWRRSFDGIGAMERRLRSRGVPLMIYFAATWDEPFAHDLVRESGVAAPYLVTPRRLSAPRWRNKAPRFHGTPEANRMYGHMVYKGMAEMLGWPPPPPEEDADVPLFQRPPADSGVGALLAEATERIPERFTPGRAALAAYQCVGPMDCRSGLTGKATTVLVRRRAGAERIEVALRRLPNAPSILPLPVRVAIPSASGGTEVSGVLSASGPDPLIIRVPIPGDVRVGAAMDVTIRAGRAVSAPAVLAPRSLFIASIEQNRPEP
;
A
#
# COMPACT_ATOMS: atom_id res chain seq x y z
N MET A 1 -20.80 12.87 -30.58
CA MET A 1 -20.52 12.39 -29.22
C MET A 1 -20.73 10.88 -29.20
N THR A 2 -19.69 10.11 -28.96
CA THR A 2 -19.73 8.63 -28.98
C THR A 2 -20.59 8.10 -27.83
N ASP A 3 -21.18 6.90 -28.00
CA ASP A 3 -22.00 6.28 -26.94
C ASP A 3 -21.22 6.02 -25.65
N ALA A 4 -19.91 5.81 -25.75
CA ALA A 4 -19.00 5.71 -24.60
C ALA A 4 -18.94 7.04 -23.81
N LEU A 5 -18.90 8.19 -24.50
CA LEU A 5 -18.88 9.51 -23.88
C LEU A 5 -20.23 9.83 -23.20
N LYS A 6 -21.36 9.42 -23.82
CA LYS A 6 -22.68 9.57 -23.21
C LYS A 6 -22.81 8.74 -21.94
N ARG A 7 -22.36 7.48 -21.93
CA ARG A 7 -22.35 6.61 -20.75
C ARG A 7 -21.45 7.16 -19.64
N ALA A 8 -20.29 7.69 -20.00
CA ALA A 8 -19.37 8.30 -19.04
C ALA A 8 -19.94 9.57 -18.41
N LEU A 9 -20.60 10.42 -19.21
CA LEU A 9 -21.29 11.62 -18.70
C LEU A 9 -22.46 11.23 -17.78
N VAL A 10 -23.20 10.17 -18.11
CA VAL A 10 -24.28 9.65 -17.26
C VAL A 10 -23.70 9.11 -15.93
N VAL A 11 -22.59 8.41 -15.94
CA VAL A 11 -21.95 7.90 -14.71
C VAL A 11 -21.40 9.05 -13.86
N ILE A 12 -20.76 10.05 -14.47
CA ILE A 12 -20.27 11.25 -13.76
C ILE A 12 -21.43 12.06 -13.22
N ALA A 13 -22.49 12.26 -14.00
CA ALA A 13 -23.69 12.97 -13.57
C ALA A 13 -24.39 12.20 -12.43
N ALA A 14 -24.50 10.88 -12.52
CA ALA A 14 -25.09 10.04 -11.48
C ALA A 14 -24.22 10.05 -10.19
N ALA A 15 -22.91 10.01 -10.30
CA ALA A 15 -22.00 10.11 -9.15
C ALA A 15 -22.02 11.50 -8.51
N SER A 16 -22.05 12.56 -9.34
CA SER A 16 -22.18 13.94 -8.86
C SER A 16 -23.56 14.23 -8.26
N LEU A 17 -24.60 13.67 -8.85
CA LEU A 17 -25.97 13.74 -8.33
C LEU A 17 -26.08 12.94 -7.03
N GLY A 18 -25.46 11.76 -6.94
CA GLY A 18 -25.39 10.95 -5.72
C GLY A 18 -24.70 11.70 -4.59
N LEU A 19 -23.55 12.33 -4.85
CA LEU A 19 -22.83 13.15 -3.88
C LEU A 19 -23.65 14.41 -3.49
N ALA A 20 -24.24 15.07 -4.48
CA ALA A 20 -25.12 16.24 -4.25
C ALA A 20 -26.37 15.85 -3.45
N LEU A 21 -26.98 14.69 -3.71
CA LEU A 21 -28.12 14.17 -2.94
C LEU A 21 -27.70 13.78 -1.52
N VAL A 22 -26.53 13.21 -1.32
CA VAL A 22 -25.97 12.90 0.01
C VAL A 22 -25.72 14.20 0.79
N CYS A 23 -25.10 15.19 0.15
CA CYS A 23 -24.89 16.51 0.76
C CYS A 23 -26.21 17.24 0.98
N ALA A 24 -27.14 17.21 0.01
CA ALA A 24 -28.44 17.84 0.11
C ALA A 24 -29.33 17.15 1.16
N TRP A 25 -29.28 15.84 1.28
CA TRP A 25 -30.01 15.10 2.31
C TRP A 25 -29.42 15.31 3.70
N GLY A 26 -28.08 15.34 3.82
CA GLY A 26 -27.42 15.75 5.06
C GLY A 26 -27.78 17.19 5.46
N TRP A 27 -27.77 18.12 4.50
CA TRP A 27 -28.20 19.50 4.70
C TRP A 27 -29.70 19.61 5.01
N TYR A 28 -30.55 18.86 4.27
CA TYR A 28 -31.99 18.82 4.49
C TYR A 28 -32.35 18.24 5.88
N ARG A 29 -31.65 17.21 6.31
CA ARG A 29 -31.83 16.62 7.65
C ARG A 29 -31.30 17.55 8.74
N SER A 30 -30.13 18.15 8.53
CA SER A 30 -29.57 19.19 9.41
C SER A 30 -30.45 20.41 9.48
N ALA A 31 -31.01 20.88 8.35
CA ALA A 31 -31.94 22.00 8.29
C ALA A 31 -33.31 21.68 8.95
N ARG A 32 -33.76 20.42 8.89
CA ARG A 32 -35.01 19.98 9.52
C ARG A 32 -34.90 19.74 11.02
N THR A 33 -33.71 19.28 11.47
CA THR A 33 -33.47 18.98 12.88
C THR A 33 -32.81 20.13 13.61
N GLY A 34 -32.33 21.15 12.87
CA GLY A 34 -31.58 22.27 13.45
C GLY A 34 -30.26 21.87 14.12
N VAL A 35 -29.78 20.64 13.90
CA VAL A 35 -28.58 20.09 14.53
C VAL A 35 -27.45 20.15 13.52
N ALA A 36 -26.45 20.98 13.78
CA ALA A 36 -25.21 21.00 12.97
C ALA A 36 -24.44 19.69 13.19
N LEU A 37 -23.81 19.13 12.12
CA LEU A 37 -22.99 17.89 12.22
C LEU A 37 -21.92 18.00 13.31
N GLU A 38 -21.40 19.20 13.53
CA GLU A 38 -20.40 19.47 14.57
C GLU A 38 -20.94 19.34 16.00
N SER A 39 -22.26 19.46 16.21
CA SER A 39 -22.88 19.28 17.53
C SER A 39 -23.21 17.82 17.86
N LEU A 40 -23.10 16.91 16.89
CA LEU A 40 -23.29 15.48 17.11
C LEU A 40 -22.05 14.87 17.76
N SER A 41 -22.26 13.91 18.66
CA SER A 41 -21.19 13.07 19.18
C SER A 41 -20.52 12.27 18.05
N PRO A 42 -19.29 11.77 18.24
CA PRO A 42 -18.65 10.89 17.28
C PRO A 42 -19.51 9.68 16.91
N GLU A 43 -20.20 9.08 17.89
CA GLU A 43 -21.06 7.91 17.71
C GLU A 43 -22.30 8.25 16.86
N GLU A 44 -22.93 9.39 17.10
CA GLU A 44 -24.09 9.86 16.33
C GLU A 44 -23.70 10.17 14.88
N ARG A 45 -22.54 10.80 14.66
CA ARG A 45 -22.01 11.04 13.30
C ARG A 45 -21.76 9.72 12.56
N GLN A 46 -21.20 8.72 13.24
CA GLN A 46 -20.94 7.41 12.64
C GLN A 46 -22.24 6.67 12.34
N SER A 47 -23.23 6.71 13.23
CA SER A 47 -24.57 6.15 12.98
C SER A 47 -25.20 6.74 11.73
N LEU A 48 -25.09 8.06 11.56
CA LEU A 48 -25.56 8.74 10.36
C LEU A 48 -24.86 8.27 9.09
N ALA A 49 -23.53 8.10 9.11
CA ALA A 49 -22.78 7.57 7.96
C ALA A 49 -23.22 6.13 7.60
N GLN A 50 -23.45 5.29 8.61
CA GLN A 50 -23.95 3.92 8.42
C GLN A 50 -25.35 3.92 7.78
N GLU A 51 -26.24 4.80 8.21
CA GLU A 51 -27.58 4.92 7.65
C GLU A 51 -27.55 5.42 6.20
N MET A 52 -26.73 6.43 5.90
CA MET A 52 -26.61 7.00 4.55
C MET A 52 -26.13 5.99 3.52
N LEU A 53 -25.27 5.04 3.91
CA LEU A 53 -24.72 4.04 3.03
C LEU A 53 -25.33 2.64 3.22
N ALA A 54 -26.42 2.52 3.99
CA ALA A 54 -27.08 1.24 4.26
C ALA A 54 -27.55 0.51 3.00
N ALA A 55 -27.96 1.25 1.96
CA ALA A 55 -28.36 0.72 0.67
C ALA A 55 -27.19 0.54 -0.31
N SER A 56 -25.97 0.90 0.07
CA SER A 56 -24.80 0.79 -0.79
C SER A 56 -24.34 -0.67 -0.89
N PRO A 57 -24.01 -1.19 -2.09
CA PRO A 57 -23.47 -2.54 -2.25
C PRO A 57 -22.04 -2.68 -1.69
N GLY A 58 -21.34 -1.58 -1.42
CA GLY A 58 -19.96 -1.59 -0.95
C GLY A 58 -19.83 -1.97 0.53
N ALA A 59 -18.64 -2.41 0.90
CA ALA A 59 -18.32 -2.86 2.24
C ALA A 59 -17.96 -1.71 3.21
N PHE A 60 -17.61 -0.53 2.69
CA PHE A 60 -16.99 0.53 3.47
C PHE A 60 -17.88 1.76 3.65
N VAL A 61 -17.68 2.42 4.79
CA VAL A 61 -18.31 3.71 5.14
C VAL A 61 -17.25 4.68 5.67
N PRO A 62 -17.40 6.01 5.45
CA PRO A 62 -16.51 7.01 6.03
C PRO A 62 -16.48 6.91 7.56
N ALA A 63 -15.32 7.08 8.16
CA ALA A 63 -15.17 7.16 9.61
C ALA A 63 -15.45 8.60 10.08
N LEU A 64 -16.72 8.98 10.17
CA LEU A 64 -17.11 10.35 10.57
C LEU A 64 -16.88 10.65 12.06
N PHE A 65 -16.58 9.61 12.86
CA PHE A 65 -16.21 9.80 14.26
C PHE A 65 -14.78 10.36 14.41
N GLU A 66 -13.87 10.02 13.50
CA GLU A 66 -12.49 10.50 13.45
C GLU A 66 -11.97 10.46 12.01
N PRO A 67 -11.89 11.63 11.34
CA PRO A 67 -11.49 11.68 9.92
C PRO A 67 -10.12 11.08 9.61
N ALA A 68 -9.18 11.09 10.57
CA ALA A 68 -7.85 10.51 10.38
C ALA A 68 -7.88 8.97 10.24
N VAL A 69 -8.92 8.31 10.75
CA VAL A 69 -9.18 6.88 10.54
C VAL A 69 -9.55 6.59 9.09
N GLY A 70 -10.15 7.54 8.41
CA GLY A 70 -10.54 7.47 7.00
C GLY A 70 -11.87 6.75 6.80
N TYR A 71 -11.94 5.46 7.07
CA TYR A 71 -13.15 4.65 6.86
C TYR A 71 -13.17 3.42 7.77
N THR A 72 -14.37 2.78 7.84
CA THR A 72 -14.59 1.50 8.51
C THR A 72 -15.46 0.62 7.62
N LEU A 73 -15.70 -0.61 8.03
CA LEU A 73 -16.72 -1.46 7.42
C LEU A 73 -18.12 -0.99 7.85
N ARG A 74 -19.12 -1.24 7.00
CA ARG A 74 -20.50 -1.09 7.42
C ARG A 74 -20.82 -2.11 8.52
N THR A 75 -21.57 -1.66 9.54
CA THR A 75 -21.86 -2.48 10.71
C THR A 75 -23.21 -3.22 10.61
N ARG A 76 -24.03 -2.91 9.61
CA ARG A 76 -25.33 -3.54 9.40
C ARG A 76 -25.29 -4.51 8.24
N GLY A 77 -25.86 -5.68 8.48
CA GLY A 77 -26.00 -6.75 7.50
C GLY A 77 -24.69 -7.50 7.23
N THR A 78 -24.79 -8.52 6.43
CA THR A 78 -23.67 -9.35 5.99
C THR A 78 -22.92 -8.66 4.86
N ILE A 79 -21.61 -8.76 4.88
CA ILE A 79 -20.71 -8.28 3.83
C ILE A 79 -20.21 -9.49 3.06
N GLU A 80 -20.53 -9.53 1.77
CA GLU A 80 -20.02 -10.53 0.83
C GLU A 80 -18.83 -9.91 0.08
N ALA A 81 -17.63 -10.25 0.47
CA ALA A 81 -16.45 -9.66 -0.14
C ALA A 81 -15.23 -10.57 -0.02
N TRP A 82 -14.34 -10.50 -1.01
CA TRP A 82 -13.02 -11.17 -1.02
C TRP A 82 -13.06 -12.69 -0.78
N GLY A 83 -14.16 -13.33 -1.17
CA GLY A 83 -14.34 -14.78 -1.02
C GLY A 83 -14.82 -15.22 0.36
N ASP A 84 -15.28 -14.29 1.20
CA ASP A 84 -15.82 -14.53 2.52
C ASP A 84 -17.16 -13.83 2.73
N SER A 85 -17.93 -14.30 3.71
CA SER A 85 -19.20 -13.76 4.16
C SER A 85 -19.10 -13.49 5.67
N PHE A 86 -19.14 -12.23 6.06
CA PHE A 86 -18.91 -11.83 7.45
C PHE A 86 -19.73 -10.60 7.85
N THR A 87 -19.78 -10.34 9.17
CA THR A 87 -20.31 -9.10 9.75
C THR A 87 -19.19 -8.34 10.43
N ALA A 88 -19.26 -7.01 10.38
CA ALA A 88 -18.39 -6.17 11.20
C ALA A 88 -18.99 -6.00 12.59
N ASN A 89 -18.13 -5.73 13.57
CA ASN A 89 -18.58 -5.35 14.92
C ASN A 89 -19.15 -3.91 14.93
N GLU A 90 -19.56 -3.44 16.11
CA GLU A 90 -20.21 -2.16 16.31
C GLU A 90 -19.35 -0.94 15.90
N ILE A 91 -18.05 -1.09 15.76
CA ILE A 91 -17.13 -0.03 15.31
C ILE A 91 -16.64 -0.22 13.87
N GLY A 92 -17.12 -1.22 13.16
CA GLY A 92 -16.81 -1.44 11.76
C GLY A 92 -15.49 -2.17 11.50
N TYR A 93 -15.10 -3.11 12.36
CA TYR A 93 -13.96 -4.00 12.13
C TYR A 93 -14.37 -5.47 12.19
N ARG A 94 -13.63 -6.32 11.48
CA ARG A 94 -13.85 -7.78 11.47
C ARG A 94 -13.18 -8.44 12.66
N THR A 95 -13.62 -8.09 13.84
CA THR A 95 -13.16 -8.62 15.12
C THR A 95 -14.35 -8.82 16.06
N GLY A 96 -14.13 -9.44 17.22
CA GLY A 96 -15.18 -9.56 18.24
C GLY A 96 -15.68 -8.19 18.73
N PRO A 97 -16.76 -8.18 19.53
CA PRO A 97 -17.28 -6.96 20.15
C PRO A 97 -16.19 -6.23 20.92
N LEU A 98 -16.21 -4.87 20.87
CA LEU A 98 -15.28 -4.12 21.67
C LEU A 98 -15.57 -4.33 23.17
N PRO A 99 -14.53 -4.57 23.93
CA PRO A 99 -14.68 -4.69 25.37
C PRO A 99 -15.02 -3.31 25.97
N GLY A 100 -15.65 -3.31 27.12
CA GLY A 100 -15.75 -2.10 27.92
C GLY A 100 -14.39 -1.66 28.48
N ARG A 101 -14.31 -0.39 28.89
CA ARG A 101 -13.14 0.10 29.66
C ARG A 101 -12.85 -0.80 30.87
N ARG A 102 -11.59 -1.07 31.12
CA ARG A 102 -11.16 -1.87 32.26
C ARG A 102 -10.03 -1.22 33.04
N LYS A 103 -9.83 -1.65 34.28
CA LYS A 103 -8.61 -1.33 35.02
C LYS A 103 -7.46 -2.16 34.46
N ALA A 104 -6.28 -1.54 34.32
CA ALA A 104 -5.09 -2.21 33.85
C ALA A 104 -4.80 -3.50 34.65
N GLY A 105 -4.34 -4.53 33.97
CA GLY A 105 -4.01 -5.83 34.56
C GLY A 105 -5.20 -6.73 34.94
N LYS A 106 -6.45 -6.30 34.77
CA LYS A 106 -7.64 -7.14 35.03
C LYS A 106 -8.24 -7.71 33.75
N GLY A 107 -8.83 -8.91 33.83
CA GLY A 107 -9.47 -9.60 32.70
C GLY A 107 -8.48 -10.17 31.67
N PRO A 108 -8.91 -10.48 30.44
CA PRO A 108 -8.07 -11.04 29.39
C PRO A 108 -6.86 -10.16 29.05
N PHE A 109 -5.74 -10.77 28.63
CA PHE A 109 -4.62 -10.06 28.05
C PHE A 109 -5.00 -9.63 26.64
N ARG A 110 -4.99 -8.33 26.36
CA ARG A 110 -5.49 -7.76 25.11
C ARG A 110 -4.36 -7.37 24.19
N VAL A 111 -4.33 -7.97 23.01
CA VAL A 111 -3.39 -7.62 21.95
C VAL A 111 -4.15 -6.96 20.82
N VAL A 112 -3.76 -5.74 20.45
CA VAL A 112 -4.34 -5.02 19.32
C VAL A 112 -3.42 -5.17 18.12
N PHE A 113 -4.00 -5.62 17.00
CA PHE A 113 -3.33 -5.76 15.72
C PHE A 113 -3.74 -4.61 14.80
N LEU A 114 -2.75 -3.88 14.32
CA LEU A 114 -2.87 -2.79 13.36
C LEU A 114 -2.32 -3.25 12.01
N GLY A 115 -2.91 -2.82 10.93
CA GLY A 115 -2.45 -3.14 9.58
C GLY A 115 -3.54 -2.97 8.52
N ASP A 116 -3.23 -3.38 7.33
CA ASP A 116 -4.08 -3.29 6.16
C ASP A 116 -4.83 -4.61 5.86
N SER A 117 -4.95 -4.93 4.57
CA SER A 117 -5.58 -6.16 4.07
C SER A 117 -4.89 -7.45 4.52
N TRP A 118 -3.60 -7.42 4.86
CA TRP A 118 -2.87 -8.56 5.40
C TRP A 118 -3.30 -8.88 6.82
N THR A 119 -3.36 -7.87 7.67
CA THR A 119 -3.84 -8.01 9.04
C THR A 119 -5.32 -8.33 9.10
N PHE A 120 -6.12 -7.71 8.22
CA PHE A 120 -7.52 -8.08 8.02
C PHE A 120 -7.70 -9.58 7.74
N GLY A 121 -6.75 -10.20 7.02
CA GLY A 121 -6.86 -11.55 6.52
C GLY A 121 -7.74 -11.61 5.27
N MET A 122 -7.42 -10.78 4.26
CA MET A 122 -8.18 -10.73 3.02
C MET A 122 -8.08 -12.05 2.25
N GLY A 123 -9.22 -12.65 1.92
CA GLY A 123 -9.28 -13.94 1.22
C GLY A 123 -9.24 -15.17 2.12
N VAL A 124 -9.31 -14.98 3.46
CA VAL A 124 -9.50 -16.05 4.43
C VAL A 124 -10.61 -15.68 5.40
N ARG A 125 -11.20 -16.66 6.07
CA ARG A 125 -12.21 -16.42 7.11
C ARG A 125 -11.61 -15.68 8.31
N ALA A 126 -12.45 -15.02 9.10
CA ALA A 126 -11.99 -14.21 10.24
C ALA A 126 -11.12 -15.02 11.22
N GLU A 127 -11.55 -16.23 11.52
CA GLU A 127 -10.85 -17.18 12.40
C GLU A 127 -9.57 -17.77 11.78
N GLU A 128 -9.37 -17.61 10.48
CA GLU A 128 -8.16 -18.04 9.78
C GLU A 128 -7.13 -16.93 9.62
N SER A 129 -7.48 -15.67 9.94
CA SER A 129 -6.54 -14.55 9.92
C SER A 129 -5.40 -14.75 10.93
N PHE A 130 -4.22 -14.21 10.65
CA PHE A 130 -3.08 -14.42 11.55
C PHE A 130 -3.29 -13.84 12.96
N PRO A 131 -4.04 -12.74 13.19
CA PRO A 131 -4.38 -12.31 14.55
C PRO A 131 -5.23 -13.33 15.31
N ALA A 132 -6.17 -14.00 14.61
CA ALA A 132 -6.99 -15.05 15.22
C ALA A 132 -6.16 -16.31 15.53
N ARG A 133 -5.27 -16.71 14.60
CA ARG A 133 -4.34 -17.84 14.81
C ARG A 133 -3.34 -17.57 15.94
N PHE A 134 -2.87 -16.34 16.06
CA PHE A 134 -2.08 -15.90 17.22
C PHE A 134 -2.86 -16.12 18.54
N ALA A 135 -4.11 -15.64 18.60
CA ALA A 135 -4.93 -15.78 19.82
C ALA A 135 -5.21 -17.24 20.16
N GLU A 136 -5.46 -18.09 19.16
CA GLU A 136 -5.63 -19.53 19.33
C GLU A 136 -4.40 -20.16 19.99
N LEU A 137 -3.21 -19.87 19.44
CA LEU A 137 -1.94 -20.37 19.97
C LEU A 137 -1.67 -19.84 21.39
N ALA A 138 -1.83 -18.53 21.59
CA ALA A 138 -1.64 -17.92 22.90
C ALA A 138 -2.54 -18.53 23.97
N ASN A 139 -3.81 -18.75 23.66
CA ASN A 139 -4.74 -19.40 24.59
C ASN A 139 -4.39 -20.88 24.85
N ARG A 140 -3.79 -21.57 23.90
CA ARG A 140 -3.35 -22.96 24.08
C ARG A 140 -2.12 -23.05 24.97
N TRP A 141 -1.17 -22.14 24.83
CA TRP A 141 0.14 -22.26 25.49
C TRP A 141 0.30 -21.37 26.71
N VAL A 142 -0.38 -20.23 26.82
CA VAL A 142 -0.35 -19.33 27.98
C VAL A 142 -1.37 -19.73 29.05
N ALA A 143 -2.45 -20.40 28.65
CA ALA A 143 -3.59 -20.71 29.55
C ALA A 143 -3.27 -21.59 30.76
N GLY A 144 -2.11 -22.26 30.82
CA GLY A 144 -1.69 -23.07 31.97
C GLY A 144 -1.37 -22.31 33.26
N GLY A 145 -1.45 -20.98 33.28
CA GLY A 145 -1.15 -20.15 34.46
C GLY A 145 -1.30 -18.66 34.22
N GLY A 146 -1.74 -18.26 33.03
CA GLY A 146 -1.86 -16.85 32.60
C GLY A 146 -3.29 -16.37 32.35
N ARG A 147 -3.42 -15.11 32.05
CA ARG A 147 -4.70 -14.49 31.62
C ARG A 147 -5.07 -14.99 30.22
N PRO A 148 -6.34 -15.32 29.92
CA PRO A 148 -6.77 -15.59 28.55
C PRO A 148 -6.36 -14.43 27.60
N VAL A 149 -5.92 -14.78 26.39
CA VAL A 149 -5.48 -13.78 25.40
C VAL A 149 -6.63 -13.44 24.45
N GLN A 150 -6.87 -12.16 24.24
CA GLN A 150 -7.86 -11.64 23.33
C GLN A 150 -7.18 -10.77 22.27
N ALA A 151 -7.29 -11.17 21.01
CA ALA A 151 -6.79 -10.38 19.87
C ALA A 151 -7.89 -9.48 19.31
N PHE A 152 -7.58 -8.21 19.10
CA PHE A 152 -8.42 -7.24 18.40
C PHE A 152 -7.78 -6.89 17.07
N ASN A 153 -8.40 -7.36 15.99
CA ASN A 153 -7.93 -7.09 14.63
C ASN A 153 -8.53 -5.78 14.11
N LEU A 154 -7.74 -4.71 14.10
CA LEU A 154 -8.10 -3.41 13.51
C LEU A 154 -7.56 -3.26 12.07
N GLY A 155 -7.10 -4.34 11.45
CA GLY A 155 -6.70 -4.31 10.05
C GLY A 155 -7.89 -4.04 9.14
N LEU A 156 -7.70 -3.17 8.12
CA LEU A 156 -8.69 -2.92 7.07
C LEU A 156 -8.02 -2.81 5.70
N PRO A 157 -8.63 -3.42 4.64
CA PRO A 157 -8.07 -3.36 3.30
C PRO A 157 -7.85 -1.92 2.83
N GLY A 158 -6.60 -1.61 2.44
CA GLY A 158 -6.22 -0.31 1.93
C GLY A 158 -5.86 0.75 2.98
N TYR A 159 -5.87 0.43 4.26
CA TYR A 159 -5.28 1.29 5.28
C TYR A 159 -3.80 1.53 5.00
N ASN A 160 -3.31 2.65 5.45
CA ASN A 160 -1.89 2.93 5.62
C ASN A 160 -1.58 3.12 7.11
N THR A 161 -0.31 3.14 7.44
CA THR A 161 0.16 3.28 8.83
C THR A 161 -0.48 4.44 9.59
N LEU A 162 -0.78 5.57 8.94
CA LEU A 162 -1.38 6.72 9.61
C LEU A 162 -2.85 6.47 10.00
N ASN A 163 -3.62 5.78 9.15
CA ASN A 163 -4.98 5.35 9.48
C ASN A 163 -4.99 4.37 10.66
N GLU A 164 -4.04 3.43 10.65
CA GLU A 164 -3.90 2.41 11.68
C GLU A 164 -3.60 3.04 13.05
N ILE A 165 -2.66 3.99 13.09
CA ILE A 165 -2.31 4.73 14.29
C ILE A 165 -3.52 5.55 14.79
N ALA A 166 -4.23 6.24 13.89
CA ALA A 166 -5.42 7.02 14.24
C ALA A 166 -6.52 6.13 14.83
N ALA A 167 -6.73 4.93 14.26
CA ALA A 167 -7.69 3.96 14.79
C ALA A 167 -7.31 3.51 16.21
N LEU A 168 -6.04 3.18 16.44
CA LEU A 168 -5.58 2.83 17.79
C LEU A 168 -5.79 3.97 18.77
N GLU A 169 -5.42 5.20 18.41
CA GLU A 169 -5.53 6.37 19.29
C GLU A 169 -6.98 6.64 19.68
N PHE A 170 -7.89 6.60 18.70
CA PHE A 170 -9.32 6.83 18.95
C PHE A 170 -9.94 5.77 19.84
N PHE A 171 -9.62 4.49 19.60
CA PHE A 171 -10.20 3.38 20.36
C PHE A 171 -9.37 2.96 21.59
N TYR A 172 -8.24 3.62 21.88
CA TYR A 172 -7.27 3.21 22.90
C TYR A 172 -7.90 2.91 24.26
N ASP A 173 -8.69 3.83 24.75
CA ASP A 173 -9.32 3.72 26.08
C ASP A 173 -10.31 2.55 26.18
N ARG A 174 -11.05 2.29 25.10
CA ARG A 174 -11.99 1.14 25.02
C ARG A 174 -11.25 -0.18 24.90
N LEU A 175 -10.25 -0.22 24.03
CA LEU A 175 -9.43 -1.42 23.83
C LEU A 175 -8.58 -1.72 25.06
N SER A 176 -8.03 -0.70 25.70
CA SER A 176 -7.11 -0.85 26.84
C SER A 176 -6.09 -1.96 26.59
N PRO A 177 -5.22 -1.83 25.54
CA PRO A 177 -4.31 -2.89 25.14
C PRO A 177 -3.27 -3.19 26.22
N ASP A 178 -2.90 -4.47 26.36
CA ASP A 178 -1.72 -4.90 27.11
C ASP A 178 -0.49 -4.99 26.19
N ALA A 179 -0.71 -5.16 24.88
CA ALA A 179 0.33 -5.10 23.85
C ALA A 179 -0.27 -4.67 22.50
N VAL A 180 0.59 -4.16 21.61
CA VAL A 180 0.21 -3.78 20.25
C VAL A 180 1.16 -4.45 19.24
N VAL A 181 0.61 -4.94 18.14
CA VAL A 181 1.36 -5.41 16.98
C VAL A 181 0.96 -4.54 15.79
N ILE A 182 1.92 -3.90 15.14
CA ILE A 182 1.69 -3.19 13.89
C ILE A 182 2.32 -3.95 12.74
N CYS A 183 1.57 -4.10 11.65
CA CYS A 183 1.98 -4.86 10.47
C CYS A 183 2.12 -3.96 9.24
N PRO A 184 3.21 -3.20 9.11
CA PRO A 184 3.42 -2.38 7.93
C PRO A 184 3.60 -3.25 6.69
N THR A 185 2.94 -2.86 5.60
CA THR A 185 3.05 -3.51 4.29
C THR A 185 3.54 -2.52 3.24
N SER A 186 3.94 -3.01 2.07
CA SER A 186 4.56 -2.16 1.04
C SER A 186 3.68 -1.01 0.53
N ASN A 187 2.35 -1.10 0.69
CA ASN A 187 1.40 -0.06 0.28
C ASN A 187 1.12 1.01 1.36
N ASP A 188 1.65 0.89 2.57
CA ASP A 188 1.45 1.88 3.64
C ASP A 188 2.10 3.23 3.35
N ALA A 189 3.06 3.27 2.44
CA ALA A 189 3.63 4.52 1.93
C ALA A 189 2.67 5.28 1.00
N ASP A 190 1.58 4.65 0.57
CA ASP A 190 0.58 5.27 -0.30
C ASP A 190 -0.33 6.24 0.47
N SER A 191 -1.04 7.09 -0.27
CA SER A 191 -2.09 7.91 0.31
C SER A 191 -3.29 7.05 0.70
N THR A 192 -4.05 7.52 1.70
CA THR A 192 -5.29 6.90 2.15
C THR A 192 -6.24 6.65 0.99
N ALA A 193 -6.86 5.48 0.97
CA ALA A 193 -7.95 5.21 0.03
C ALA A 193 -9.16 6.10 0.33
N ASN A 194 -9.91 6.46 -0.72
CA ASN A 194 -11.19 7.15 -0.60
C ASN A 194 -12.34 6.17 -0.77
N ILE A 195 -13.50 6.52 -0.22
CA ILE A 195 -14.73 5.76 -0.40
C ILE A 195 -15.58 6.43 -1.48
N LEU A 196 -15.98 5.64 -2.46
CA LEU A 196 -16.95 6.06 -3.46
C LEU A 196 -18.38 6.02 -2.89
N PRO A 197 -19.35 6.74 -3.50
CA PRO A 197 -20.74 6.72 -3.06
C PRO A 197 -21.39 5.33 -3.03
N ASN A 198 -20.85 4.38 -3.80
CA ASN A 198 -21.27 2.96 -3.79
C ASN A 198 -20.61 2.14 -2.68
N GLY A 199 -19.86 2.74 -1.76
CA GLY A 199 -19.16 2.08 -0.65
C GLY A 199 -17.94 1.25 -1.06
N SER A 200 -17.46 1.36 -2.31
CA SER A 200 -16.21 0.75 -2.74
C SER A 200 -15.01 1.65 -2.51
N LEU A 201 -13.85 1.04 -2.31
CA LEU A 201 -12.60 1.80 -2.16
C LEU A 201 -12.03 2.22 -3.51
N THR A 202 -11.52 3.44 -3.54
CA THR A 202 -10.68 3.93 -4.64
C THR A 202 -9.58 4.81 -4.10
N ARG A 203 -8.44 4.79 -4.77
CA ARG A 203 -7.33 5.72 -4.52
C ARG A 203 -7.35 6.79 -5.60
N MET A 204 -8.29 7.74 -5.50
CA MET A 204 -8.38 8.86 -6.45
C MET A 204 -7.18 9.79 -6.30
N GLY A 205 -6.53 10.11 -7.42
CA GLY A 205 -5.39 11.03 -7.46
C GLY A 205 -4.06 10.44 -7.00
N VAL A 206 -4.03 9.19 -6.60
CA VAL A 206 -2.79 8.46 -6.44
C VAL A 206 -2.30 8.08 -7.82
N GLU A 207 -1.11 8.54 -8.17
CA GLU A 207 -0.29 7.82 -9.12
C GLU A 207 -0.21 6.39 -8.56
N ARG A 208 -0.95 5.45 -9.15
CA ARG A 208 -0.70 4.04 -8.94
C ARG A 208 0.73 3.83 -9.38
N ASP A 209 1.65 3.91 -8.43
CA ASP A 209 2.90 3.22 -8.58
C ASP A 209 2.44 1.79 -8.78
N THR A 210 2.41 1.35 -10.03
CA THR A 210 2.07 -0.02 -10.36
C THR A 210 3.19 -0.85 -9.77
N TYR A 211 3.02 -1.18 -8.49
CA TYR A 211 3.65 -2.36 -7.94
C TYR A 211 3.13 -3.48 -8.83
N GLY A 212 3.93 -3.89 -9.79
CA GLY A 212 3.59 -5.01 -10.64
C GLY A 212 3.20 -6.16 -9.71
N ASP A 213 2.26 -6.92 -10.14
CA ASP A 213 1.64 -8.04 -9.43
C ASP A 213 2.62 -9.11 -8.90
N ASP A 214 3.89 -8.91 -9.12
CA ASP A 214 4.99 -9.71 -8.61
C ASP A 214 5.91 -8.80 -7.80
N HIS A 215 6.05 -9.05 -6.53
CA HIS A 215 7.09 -8.51 -5.66
C HIS A 215 8.47 -8.98 -6.14
N SER A 216 8.70 -8.84 -7.45
CA SER A 216 9.83 -9.38 -8.12
C SER A 216 11.00 -8.39 -8.06
N LEU A 217 11.92 -8.66 -8.76
CA LEU A 217 13.26 -8.25 -9.04
C LEU A 217 13.58 -6.75 -8.97
N LEU A 218 12.59 -5.84 -9.12
CA LEU A 218 12.80 -4.38 -9.11
C LEU A 218 12.21 -3.70 -7.88
N PHE A 219 11.44 -4.42 -7.05
CA PHE A 219 10.94 -3.87 -5.79
C PHE A 219 12.06 -3.25 -4.94
N PRO A 220 13.24 -3.87 -4.78
CA PRO A 220 14.37 -3.25 -4.10
C PRO A 220 14.74 -1.87 -4.64
N ARG A 221 14.81 -1.70 -5.96
CA ARG A 221 15.13 -0.40 -6.57
C ARG A 221 14.04 0.63 -6.38
N LEU A 222 12.77 0.21 -6.39
CA LEU A 222 11.65 1.08 -6.11
C LEU A 222 11.68 1.55 -4.64
N VAL A 223 11.91 0.66 -3.70
CA VAL A 223 12.03 0.97 -2.27
C VAL A 223 13.19 1.92 -1.99
N ASP A 224 14.30 1.77 -2.73
CA ASP A 224 15.47 2.65 -2.63
C ASP A 224 15.25 4.05 -3.25
N SER A 225 14.17 4.27 -4.02
CA SER A 225 13.90 5.57 -4.62
C SER A 225 13.64 6.63 -3.52
N HIS A 226 14.18 7.85 -3.73
CA HIS A 226 13.98 8.96 -2.79
C HIS A 226 12.50 9.24 -2.47
N LYS A 227 11.64 9.14 -3.48
CA LYS A 227 10.18 9.33 -3.34
C LYS A 227 9.56 8.30 -2.41
N PHE A 228 9.94 7.04 -2.55
CA PHE A 228 9.44 5.95 -1.73
C PHE A 228 9.96 6.07 -0.29
N ARG A 229 11.27 6.25 -0.11
CA ARG A 229 11.89 6.43 1.21
C ARG A 229 11.30 7.63 1.97
N SER A 230 11.01 8.75 1.31
CA SER A 230 10.40 9.92 1.96
C SER A 230 8.97 9.65 2.46
N ARG A 231 8.20 8.82 1.75
CA ARG A 231 6.85 8.38 2.18
C ARG A 231 6.95 7.44 3.38
N TRP A 232 7.83 6.45 3.29
CA TRP A 232 8.08 5.51 4.36
C TRP A 232 8.60 6.18 5.63
N ARG A 233 9.44 7.18 5.50
CA ARG A 233 9.90 7.96 6.67
C ARG A 233 8.72 8.50 7.47
N ARG A 234 7.72 9.08 6.82
CA ARG A 234 6.51 9.57 7.52
C ARG A 234 5.76 8.45 8.26
N SER A 235 5.62 7.29 7.65
CA SER A 235 4.98 6.13 8.28
C SER A 235 5.77 5.69 9.51
N PHE A 236 7.09 5.57 9.40
CA PHE A 236 7.94 5.17 10.52
C PHE A 236 8.11 6.26 11.59
N ASP A 237 8.09 7.54 11.24
CA ASP A 237 8.00 8.63 12.20
C ASP A 237 6.72 8.53 13.05
N GLY A 238 5.59 8.16 12.39
CA GLY A 238 4.33 7.84 13.05
C GLY A 238 4.45 6.65 14.00
N ILE A 239 5.05 5.54 13.56
CA ILE A 239 5.30 4.35 14.39
C ILE A 239 6.15 4.72 15.59
N GLY A 240 7.23 5.49 15.40
CA GLY A 240 8.10 5.93 16.51
C GLY A 240 7.37 6.83 17.51
N ALA A 241 6.48 7.72 17.04
CA ALA A 241 5.65 8.53 17.92
C ALA A 241 4.64 7.68 18.71
N MET A 242 4.01 6.70 18.06
CA MET A 242 3.12 5.73 18.72
C MET A 242 3.89 4.89 19.74
N GLU A 243 5.08 4.39 19.39
CA GLU A 243 5.92 3.61 20.30
C GLU A 243 6.21 4.36 21.59
N ARG A 244 6.66 5.63 21.50
CA ARG A 244 6.93 6.46 22.68
C ARG A 244 5.70 6.61 23.58
N ARG A 245 4.51 6.82 22.98
CA ARG A 245 3.23 6.92 23.73
C ARG A 245 2.84 5.60 24.39
N LEU A 246 2.98 4.48 23.69
CA LEU A 246 2.69 3.16 24.25
C LEU A 246 3.65 2.82 25.39
N ARG A 247 4.95 3.10 25.21
CA ARG A 247 5.99 2.88 26.22
C ARG A 247 5.73 3.68 27.48
N SER A 248 5.30 4.95 27.38
CA SER A 248 4.94 5.78 28.53
C SER A 248 3.74 5.24 29.32
N ARG A 249 2.96 4.35 28.71
CA ARG A 249 1.82 3.66 29.31
C ARG A 249 2.14 2.22 29.73
N GLY A 250 3.39 1.79 29.58
CA GLY A 250 3.81 0.41 29.86
C GLY A 250 3.27 -0.64 28.88
N VAL A 251 2.85 -0.23 27.67
CA VAL A 251 2.32 -1.11 26.64
C VAL A 251 3.42 -1.38 25.60
N PRO A 252 3.90 -2.64 25.48
CA PRO A 252 4.89 -3.01 24.49
C PRO A 252 4.30 -2.97 23.08
N LEU A 253 5.15 -2.57 22.12
CA LEU A 253 4.90 -2.60 20.68
C LEU A 253 5.81 -3.62 20.02
N MET A 254 5.28 -4.40 19.09
CA MET A 254 6.05 -5.22 18.16
C MET A 254 5.70 -4.82 16.71
N ILE A 255 6.70 -4.75 15.84
CA ILE A 255 6.50 -4.55 14.41
C ILE A 255 6.59 -5.91 13.72
N TYR A 256 5.62 -6.20 12.86
CA TYR A 256 5.60 -7.41 12.06
C TYR A 256 5.60 -7.08 10.57
N PHE A 257 6.72 -7.25 9.89
CA PHE A 257 6.82 -7.11 8.46
C PHE A 257 6.25 -8.34 7.76
N ALA A 258 5.07 -8.19 7.15
CA ALA A 258 4.42 -9.26 6.40
C ALA A 258 5.22 -9.66 5.14
N ALA A 259 4.75 -10.69 4.43
CA ALA A 259 5.43 -11.32 3.28
C ALA A 259 5.57 -10.41 2.02
N THR A 260 5.37 -9.12 2.16
CA THR A 260 5.58 -8.10 1.12
C THR A 260 6.96 -7.44 1.19
N TRP A 261 7.75 -7.77 2.19
CA TRP A 261 9.04 -7.15 2.45
C TRP A 261 10.22 -8.09 2.21
N ASP A 262 11.28 -7.54 1.65
CA ASP A 262 12.60 -8.15 1.74
C ASP A 262 13.23 -7.75 3.09
N GLU A 263 13.76 -8.74 3.81
CA GLU A 263 14.35 -8.55 5.15
C GLU A 263 15.40 -7.44 5.22
N PRO A 264 16.35 -7.29 4.25
CA PRO A 264 17.31 -6.20 4.24
C PRO A 264 16.68 -4.80 4.31
N PHE A 265 15.54 -4.58 3.61
CA PHE A 265 14.84 -3.30 3.67
C PHE A 265 14.13 -3.07 5.00
N ALA A 266 13.54 -4.10 5.58
CA ALA A 266 12.94 -3.99 6.91
C ALA A 266 14.00 -3.54 7.94
N HIS A 267 15.18 -4.14 7.90
CA HIS A 267 16.32 -3.74 8.75
C HIS A 267 16.74 -2.28 8.54
N ASP A 268 16.82 -1.86 7.27
CA ASP A 268 17.24 -0.51 6.90
C ASP A 268 16.23 0.55 7.36
N LEU A 269 14.93 0.30 7.14
CA LEU A 269 13.85 1.18 7.56
C LEU A 269 13.79 1.34 9.09
N VAL A 270 13.90 0.25 9.84
CA VAL A 270 13.93 0.32 11.32
C VAL A 270 15.16 1.10 11.80
N ARG A 271 16.31 0.88 11.17
CA ARG A 271 17.55 1.63 11.50
C ARG A 271 17.42 3.12 11.23
N GLU A 272 16.95 3.50 10.05
CA GLU A 272 16.79 4.90 9.64
C GLU A 272 15.77 5.66 10.48
N SER A 273 14.73 4.99 10.93
CA SER A 273 13.67 5.60 11.74
C SER A 273 14.04 5.75 13.22
N GLY A 274 15.02 4.98 13.69
CA GLY A 274 15.37 4.94 15.11
C GLY A 274 14.28 4.36 16.02
N VAL A 275 13.29 3.65 15.47
CA VAL A 275 12.28 2.92 16.26
C VAL A 275 12.96 1.80 17.03
N ALA A 276 12.70 1.72 18.34
CA ALA A 276 13.33 0.74 19.23
C ALA A 276 12.46 -0.50 19.50
N ALA A 277 11.24 -0.54 18.97
CA ALA A 277 10.36 -1.70 19.10
C ALA A 277 11.00 -2.94 18.45
N PRO A 278 10.94 -4.12 19.08
CA PRO A 278 11.36 -5.36 18.45
C PRO A 278 10.51 -5.67 17.22
N TYR A 279 11.09 -6.38 16.26
CA TYR A 279 10.39 -6.66 15.02
C TYR A 279 10.69 -8.05 14.47
N LEU A 280 9.75 -8.54 13.66
CA LEU A 280 9.82 -9.78 12.90
C LEU A 280 9.73 -9.47 11.41
N VAL A 281 10.38 -10.29 10.59
CA VAL A 281 10.25 -10.22 9.13
C VAL A 281 9.82 -11.59 8.60
N THR A 282 8.77 -11.62 7.79
CA THR A 282 8.33 -12.85 7.14
C THR A 282 9.39 -13.34 6.17
N PRO A 283 9.86 -14.59 6.27
CA PRO A 283 10.87 -15.13 5.37
C PRO A 283 10.36 -15.18 3.92
N ARG A 284 11.25 -14.89 2.97
CA ARG A 284 10.93 -14.89 1.53
C ARG A 284 10.32 -16.21 1.04
N ARG A 285 10.64 -17.37 1.66
CA ARG A 285 10.04 -18.66 1.32
C ARG A 285 8.51 -18.68 1.48
N LEU A 286 7.96 -17.89 2.43
CA LEU A 286 6.51 -17.73 2.64
C LEU A 286 5.85 -16.74 1.65
N SER A 287 6.63 -16.12 0.78
CA SER A 287 6.13 -15.33 -0.34
C SER A 287 5.92 -16.15 -1.61
N ALA A 288 6.27 -17.44 -1.62
CA ALA A 288 6.10 -18.32 -2.78
C ALA A 288 4.60 -18.49 -3.18
N PRO A 289 4.28 -18.74 -4.45
CA PRO A 289 2.89 -18.82 -4.94
C PRO A 289 1.99 -19.82 -4.17
N ARG A 290 2.56 -20.91 -3.63
CA ARG A 290 1.80 -21.90 -2.83
C ARG A 290 1.17 -21.30 -1.55
N TRP A 291 1.76 -20.22 -1.04
CA TRP A 291 1.32 -19.54 0.17
C TRP A 291 0.35 -18.37 -0.10
N ARG A 292 -0.01 -18.16 -1.37
CA ARG A 292 -0.84 -17.04 -1.80
C ARG A 292 -2.18 -17.49 -2.34
N ASN A 293 -3.24 -16.76 -2.01
CA ASN A 293 -4.57 -16.97 -2.54
C ASN A 293 -4.63 -16.75 -4.06
N LYS A 294 -5.45 -17.52 -4.76
CA LYS A 294 -5.75 -17.30 -6.18
C LYS A 294 -6.59 -16.03 -6.38
N ALA A 295 -7.49 -15.74 -5.44
CA ALA A 295 -8.32 -14.54 -5.39
C ALA A 295 -8.72 -14.27 -3.92
N PRO A 296 -8.51 -13.05 -3.38
CA PRO A 296 -7.72 -11.98 -3.98
C PRO A 296 -6.24 -12.35 -4.08
N ARG A 297 -5.64 -12.03 -5.23
CA ARG A 297 -4.22 -12.36 -5.46
C ARG A 297 -3.33 -11.70 -4.41
N PHE A 298 -2.19 -12.32 -4.12
CA PHE A 298 -1.09 -11.85 -3.24
C PHE A 298 -1.29 -12.01 -1.74
N HIS A 299 -2.50 -12.13 -1.23
CA HIS A 299 -2.73 -12.34 0.21
C HIS A 299 -2.47 -13.79 0.60
N GLY A 300 -2.12 -13.99 1.87
CA GLY A 300 -1.78 -15.31 2.39
C GLY A 300 -2.97 -16.28 2.41
N THR A 301 -2.70 -17.55 2.06
CA THR A 301 -3.66 -18.66 2.25
C THR A 301 -3.96 -18.87 3.75
N PRO A 302 -4.99 -19.64 4.13
CA PRO A 302 -5.21 -20.02 5.53
C PRO A 302 -3.97 -20.63 6.19
N GLU A 303 -3.22 -21.45 5.44
CA GLU A 303 -1.98 -22.05 5.91
C GLU A 303 -0.86 -21.02 6.13
N ALA A 304 -0.70 -20.05 5.21
CA ALA A 304 0.22 -18.95 5.40
C ALA A 304 -0.14 -18.11 6.63
N ASN A 305 -1.43 -17.81 6.83
CA ASN A 305 -1.89 -17.08 8.01
C ASN A 305 -1.63 -17.86 9.32
N ARG A 306 -1.70 -19.20 9.28
CA ARG A 306 -1.30 -20.05 10.41
C ARG A 306 0.19 -19.85 10.73
N MET A 307 1.06 -19.85 9.72
CA MET A 307 2.49 -19.58 9.89
C MET A 307 2.73 -18.16 10.44
N TYR A 308 2.06 -17.15 9.89
CA TYR A 308 2.18 -15.77 10.36
C TYR A 308 1.75 -15.64 11.83
N GLY A 309 0.63 -16.27 12.21
CA GLY A 309 0.17 -16.31 13.61
C GLY A 309 1.18 -16.97 14.53
N HIS A 310 1.83 -18.03 14.06
CA HIS A 310 2.88 -18.73 14.82
C HIS A 310 4.13 -17.85 15.03
N MET A 311 4.62 -17.19 13.96
CA MET A 311 5.74 -16.26 14.05
C MET A 311 5.45 -15.12 15.05
N VAL A 312 4.27 -14.51 14.94
CA VAL A 312 3.86 -13.43 15.84
C VAL A 312 3.76 -13.94 17.29
N TYR A 313 3.20 -15.13 17.50
CA TYR A 313 3.15 -15.72 18.85
C TYR A 313 4.55 -15.96 19.40
N LYS A 314 5.46 -16.54 18.62
CA LYS A 314 6.85 -16.77 19.03
C LYS A 314 7.54 -15.47 19.45
N GLY A 315 7.44 -14.42 18.62
CA GLY A 315 8.01 -13.12 18.93
C GLY A 315 7.41 -12.47 20.18
N MET A 316 6.09 -12.54 20.34
CA MET A 316 5.41 -12.05 21.53
C MET A 316 5.79 -12.87 22.79
N ALA A 317 5.93 -14.18 22.65
CA ALA A 317 6.36 -15.06 23.75
C ALA A 317 7.77 -14.69 24.23
N GLU A 318 8.70 -14.46 23.31
CA GLU A 318 10.05 -13.99 23.62
C GLU A 318 10.03 -12.61 24.29
N MET A 319 9.24 -11.68 23.77
CA MET A 319 9.13 -10.32 24.31
C MET A 319 8.46 -10.25 25.69
N LEU A 320 7.49 -11.11 25.95
CA LEU A 320 6.66 -11.09 27.17
C LEU A 320 7.03 -12.17 28.19
N GLY A 321 8.01 -13.04 27.90
CA GLY A 321 8.38 -14.15 28.75
C GLY A 321 7.31 -15.24 28.81
N TRP A 322 6.52 -15.43 27.75
CA TRP A 322 5.55 -16.50 27.64
C TRP A 322 6.21 -17.83 27.26
N PRO A 323 5.56 -18.98 27.50
CA PRO A 323 6.04 -20.27 27.01
C PRO A 323 6.24 -20.23 25.48
N PRO A 324 7.37 -20.74 24.94
CA PRO A 324 7.57 -20.80 23.51
C PRO A 324 6.58 -21.78 22.86
N PRO A 325 6.17 -21.56 21.60
CA PRO A 325 5.38 -22.53 20.86
C PRO A 325 6.22 -23.75 20.50
N PRO A 326 5.60 -24.89 20.13
CA PRO A 326 6.34 -25.97 19.51
C PRO A 326 7.10 -25.49 18.27
N PRO A 327 8.24 -26.08 17.96
CA PRO A 327 9.00 -25.76 16.77
C PRO A 327 8.13 -25.92 15.50
N GLU A 328 8.17 -24.96 14.62
CA GLU A 328 7.54 -24.97 13.30
C GLU A 328 8.56 -24.45 12.30
N GLU A 329 9.15 -25.35 11.48
CA GLU A 329 10.29 -25.03 10.63
C GLU A 329 10.08 -23.82 9.73
N ASP A 330 8.90 -23.73 9.08
CA ASP A 330 8.58 -22.63 8.18
C ASP A 330 8.33 -21.29 8.90
N ALA A 331 7.99 -21.34 10.18
CA ALA A 331 7.71 -20.17 11.02
C ALA A 331 8.84 -19.85 12.02
N ASP A 332 9.97 -20.56 11.95
CA ASP A 332 11.12 -20.27 12.80
C ASP A 332 11.91 -19.07 12.26
N VAL A 333 11.61 -17.90 12.81
CA VAL A 333 12.23 -16.62 12.47
C VAL A 333 12.74 -15.94 13.75
N PRO A 334 13.84 -15.18 13.67
CA PRO A 334 14.34 -14.43 14.82
C PRO A 334 13.47 -13.22 15.12
N LEU A 335 13.31 -12.91 16.42
CA LEU A 335 12.85 -11.60 16.86
C LEU A 335 14.05 -10.66 16.92
N PHE A 336 14.05 -9.65 16.08
CA PHE A 336 15.12 -8.65 16.06
C PHE A 336 14.85 -7.59 17.12
N GLN A 337 15.71 -7.51 18.13
CA GLN A 337 15.68 -6.42 19.14
C GLN A 337 16.31 -5.14 18.58
N ARG A 338 17.20 -5.26 17.62
CA ARG A 338 17.86 -4.17 16.90
C ARG A 338 18.18 -4.63 15.48
N PRO A 339 18.19 -3.71 14.51
CA PRO A 339 18.64 -4.04 13.18
C PRO A 339 20.13 -4.43 13.17
N PRO A 340 20.54 -5.41 12.36
CA PRO A 340 21.93 -5.78 12.20
C PRO A 340 22.78 -4.60 11.70
N ALA A 341 24.07 -4.59 12.00
CA ALA A 341 24.97 -3.51 11.59
C ALA A 341 25.02 -3.34 10.06
N ASP A 342 25.04 -4.44 9.34
CA ASP A 342 24.83 -4.48 7.89
C ASP A 342 23.44 -5.07 7.60
N SER A 343 22.60 -4.30 6.90
CA SER A 343 21.27 -4.75 6.50
C SER A 343 21.27 -5.70 5.32
N GLY A 344 22.36 -5.75 4.56
CA GLY A 344 22.40 -6.47 3.30
C GLY A 344 21.68 -5.78 2.13
N VAL A 345 21.14 -4.56 2.31
CA VAL A 345 20.43 -3.80 1.25
C VAL A 345 21.35 -3.59 0.04
N GLY A 346 22.63 -3.30 0.25
CA GLY A 346 23.58 -3.14 -0.85
C GLY A 346 23.67 -4.36 -1.78
N ALA A 347 23.74 -5.55 -1.22
CA ALA A 347 23.76 -6.80 -1.99
C ALA A 347 22.44 -7.03 -2.73
N LEU A 348 21.31 -6.78 -2.07
CA LEU A 348 19.98 -6.90 -2.67
C LEU A 348 19.78 -5.92 -3.83
N LEU A 349 20.23 -4.68 -3.69
CA LEU A 349 20.20 -3.67 -4.77
C LEU A 349 21.11 -4.03 -5.93
N ALA A 350 22.29 -4.62 -5.67
CA ALA A 350 23.19 -5.11 -6.71
C ALA A 350 22.53 -6.24 -7.51
N GLU A 351 21.99 -7.25 -6.83
CA GLU A 351 21.26 -8.36 -7.46
C GLU A 351 20.08 -7.85 -8.30
N ALA A 352 19.29 -6.94 -7.75
CA ALA A 352 18.16 -6.34 -8.48
C ALA A 352 18.64 -5.55 -9.72
N THR A 353 19.77 -4.85 -9.61
CA THR A 353 20.35 -4.06 -10.71
C THR A 353 20.82 -4.96 -11.86
N GLU A 354 21.43 -6.11 -11.57
CA GLU A 354 21.87 -7.06 -12.61
C GLU A 354 20.72 -7.59 -13.46
N ARG A 355 19.53 -7.63 -12.90
CA ARG A 355 18.31 -8.13 -13.57
C ARG A 355 17.57 -7.05 -14.37
N ILE A 356 17.97 -5.78 -14.26
CA ILE A 356 17.38 -4.70 -15.07
C ILE A 356 17.83 -4.87 -16.53
N PRO A 357 16.90 -4.95 -17.50
CA PRO A 357 17.24 -5.03 -18.90
C PRO A 357 17.98 -3.78 -19.40
N GLU A 358 18.84 -3.96 -20.41
CA GLU A 358 19.55 -2.86 -21.08
C GLU A 358 18.65 -2.05 -22.04
N ARG A 359 17.41 -2.52 -22.27
CA ARG A 359 16.40 -1.86 -23.11
C ARG A 359 15.01 -2.05 -22.54
N PHE A 360 14.11 -1.17 -22.90
CA PHE A 360 12.69 -1.27 -22.58
C PHE A 360 11.87 -1.36 -23.87
N THR A 361 10.98 -2.35 -23.95
CA THR A 361 9.99 -2.49 -25.04
C THR A 361 8.66 -2.92 -24.41
N PRO A 362 7.60 -2.12 -24.52
CA PRO A 362 6.27 -2.50 -24.02
C PRO A 362 5.78 -3.81 -24.65
N GLY A 363 5.03 -4.59 -23.90
CA GLY A 363 4.41 -5.83 -24.38
C GLY A 363 5.34 -7.03 -24.57
N ARG A 364 6.64 -6.86 -24.47
CA ARG A 364 7.59 -7.97 -24.49
C ARG A 364 7.94 -8.41 -23.07
N ALA A 365 7.49 -9.62 -22.74
CA ALA A 365 7.80 -10.39 -21.53
C ALA A 365 7.35 -9.78 -20.18
N ALA A 366 7.18 -10.66 -19.21
CA ALA A 366 6.88 -10.35 -17.82
C ALA A 366 7.85 -9.30 -17.19
N LEU A 367 9.08 -9.21 -17.67
CA LEU A 367 10.12 -8.29 -17.19
C LEU A 367 9.82 -6.81 -17.46
N ALA A 368 9.14 -6.46 -18.58
CA ALA A 368 8.81 -5.06 -18.87
C ALA A 368 7.90 -4.42 -17.81
N ALA A 369 7.06 -5.23 -17.16
CA ALA A 369 6.16 -4.76 -16.10
C ALA A 369 6.89 -4.19 -14.88
N TYR A 370 8.16 -4.52 -14.70
CA TYR A 370 8.97 -4.17 -13.51
C TYR A 370 9.95 -3.03 -13.74
N GLN A 371 10.13 -2.61 -15.00
CA GLN A 371 11.06 -1.52 -15.33
C GLN A 371 10.47 -0.14 -15.08
N CYS A 372 9.18 -0.03 -14.75
CA CYS A 372 8.49 1.24 -14.72
C CYS A 372 8.14 1.67 -13.30
N VAL A 373 8.40 2.94 -13.01
CA VAL A 373 8.04 3.59 -11.75
C VAL A 373 7.16 4.80 -12.08
N GLY A 374 5.97 4.85 -11.48
CA GLY A 374 5.00 5.92 -11.70
C GLY A 374 3.77 5.47 -12.50
N PRO A 375 2.88 6.40 -12.90
CA PRO A 375 1.58 6.10 -13.50
C PRO A 375 1.73 5.62 -14.95
N MET A 376 2.33 4.47 -15.13
CA MET A 376 2.54 3.83 -16.43
C MET A 376 1.97 2.43 -16.45
N ASP A 377 1.30 2.08 -17.53
CA ASP A 377 1.06 0.69 -17.88
C ASP A 377 2.23 0.16 -18.70
N CYS A 378 3.14 -0.53 -18.05
CA CYS A 378 4.35 -1.07 -18.68
C CYS A 378 4.07 -2.09 -19.78
N ARG A 379 2.89 -2.72 -19.79
CA ARG A 379 2.50 -3.68 -20.84
C ARG A 379 2.13 -2.96 -22.13
N SER A 380 1.39 -1.87 -22.05
CA SER A 380 1.00 -1.07 -23.21
C SER A 380 1.97 0.09 -23.52
N GLY A 381 2.84 0.46 -22.59
CA GLY A 381 3.67 1.65 -22.70
C GLY A 381 2.94 2.97 -22.44
N LEU A 382 1.68 2.91 -21.98
CA LEU A 382 0.84 4.08 -21.74
C LEU A 382 1.28 4.82 -20.48
N THR A 383 1.64 6.11 -20.59
CA THR A 383 2.20 6.90 -19.47
C THR A 383 1.24 7.94 -18.92
N GLY A 384 1.48 8.39 -17.68
CA GLY A 384 0.93 9.62 -17.10
C GLY A 384 1.78 10.87 -17.40
N LYS A 385 1.65 11.90 -16.56
CA LYS A 385 2.44 13.15 -16.70
C LYS A 385 3.93 12.96 -16.45
N ALA A 386 4.31 12.07 -15.56
CA ALA A 386 5.70 11.75 -15.26
C ALA A 386 5.82 10.25 -15.05
N THR A 387 6.80 9.65 -15.67
CA THR A 387 7.08 8.20 -15.59
C THR A 387 8.58 8.01 -15.60
N THR A 388 9.07 7.08 -14.81
CA THR A 388 10.46 6.65 -14.82
C THR A 388 10.55 5.22 -15.29
N VAL A 389 11.45 4.94 -16.23
CA VAL A 389 11.76 3.59 -16.70
C VAL A 389 13.19 3.28 -16.30
N LEU A 390 13.38 2.13 -15.68
CA LEU A 390 14.70 1.64 -15.30
C LEU A 390 15.36 0.90 -16.46
N VAL A 391 16.56 1.31 -16.82
CA VAL A 391 17.38 0.69 -17.88
C VAL A 391 18.80 0.52 -17.35
N ARG A 392 19.41 -0.66 -17.53
CA ARG A 392 20.81 -0.88 -17.11
C ARG A 392 21.77 -0.36 -18.19
N ARG A 393 22.79 0.43 -17.80
CA ARG A 393 23.77 0.97 -18.74
C ARG A 393 24.57 -0.14 -19.40
N ARG A 394 24.53 -0.19 -20.73
CA ARG A 394 25.32 -1.10 -21.56
C ARG A 394 26.75 -0.59 -21.75
N ALA A 395 27.71 -1.49 -21.90
CA ALA A 395 29.08 -1.14 -22.27
C ALA A 395 29.14 -0.47 -23.65
N GLY A 396 29.84 0.67 -23.73
CA GLY A 396 29.99 1.44 -24.94
C GLY A 396 28.76 2.26 -25.34
N ALA A 397 27.72 2.31 -24.51
CA ALA A 397 26.57 3.19 -24.75
C ALA A 397 26.88 4.62 -24.30
N GLU A 398 26.68 5.60 -25.17
CA GLU A 398 26.88 7.03 -24.90
C GLU A 398 25.57 7.80 -24.84
N ARG A 399 24.51 7.25 -25.44
CA ARG A 399 23.18 7.85 -25.45
C ARG A 399 22.09 6.80 -25.37
N ILE A 400 20.92 7.23 -24.94
CA ILE A 400 19.67 6.48 -25.09
C ILE A 400 18.79 7.14 -26.14
N GLU A 401 18.01 6.33 -26.83
CA GLU A 401 16.95 6.77 -27.73
C GLU A 401 15.60 6.36 -27.14
N VAL A 402 14.76 7.35 -26.88
CA VAL A 402 13.41 7.16 -26.34
C VAL A 402 12.42 7.44 -27.46
N ALA A 403 11.73 6.40 -27.92
CA ALA A 403 10.70 6.49 -28.93
C ALA A 403 9.33 6.72 -28.29
N LEU A 404 8.69 7.83 -28.60
CA LEU A 404 7.41 8.25 -28.03
C LEU A 404 6.34 8.33 -29.13
N ARG A 405 5.15 7.79 -28.87
CA ARG A 405 4.00 7.84 -29.78
C ARG A 405 2.85 8.64 -29.23
N ARG A 406 2.08 9.22 -30.13
CA ARG A 406 0.82 9.91 -29.82
C ARG A 406 -0.21 8.95 -29.25
N LEU A 407 -1.09 9.49 -28.41
CA LEU A 407 -2.31 8.79 -28.03
C LEU A 407 -3.30 8.81 -29.20
N PRO A 408 -3.75 7.66 -29.73
CA PRO A 408 -4.60 7.59 -30.93
C PRO A 408 -5.89 8.43 -30.84
N ASN A 409 -6.45 8.51 -29.61
CA ASN A 409 -7.77 9.10 -29.37
C ASN A 409 -7.68 10.41 -28.55
N ALA A 410 -6.54 11.08 -28.53
CA ALA A 410 -6.36 12.29 -27.73
C ALA A 410 -5.64 13.43 -28.50
N PRO A 411 -6.14 13.84 -29.68
CA PRO A 411 -5.52 14.93 -30.44
C PRO A 411 -5.56 16.27 -29.72
N SER A 412 -6.48 16.47 -28.78
CA SER A 412 -6.66 17.72 -28.03
C SER A 412 -5.51 18.10 -27.11
N ILE A 413 -4.60 17.17 -26.79
CA ILE A 413 -3.41 17.48 -25.98
C ILE A 413 -2.19 17.89 -26.83
N LEU A 414 -2.27 17.79 -28.14
CA LEU A 414 -1.19 18.19 -29.02
C LEU A 414 -1.25 19.70 -29.33
N PRO A 415 -0.12 20.37 -29.49
CA PRO A 415 1.24 19.88 -29.31
C PRO A 415 1.55 19.56 -27.85
N LEU A 416 2.26 18.45 -27.62
CA LEU A 416 2.62 17.98 -26.28
C LEU A 416 4.12 18.14 -26.05
N PRO A 417 4.56 19.09 -25.21
CA PRO A 417 5.95 19.19 -24.79
C PRO A 417 6.34 17.96 -23.96
N VAL A 418 7.47 17.37 -24.24
CA VAL A 418 8.00 16.22 -23.51
C VAL A 418 9.44 16.50 -23.12
N ARG A 419 9.82 16.11 -21.92
CA ARG A 419 11.20 16.13 -21.42
C ARG A 419 11.61 14.73 -21.03
N VAL A 420 12.81 14.35 -21.43
CA VAL A 420 13.44 13.09 -21.02
C VAL A 420 14.72 13.41 -20.28
N ALA A 421 14.85 12.90 -19.08
CA ALA A 421 16.00 13.18 -18.21
C ALA A 421 16.62 11.87 -17.69
N ILE A 422 17.92 11.88 -17.55
CA ILE A 422 18.70 10.87 -16.83
C ILE A 422 19.39 11.60 -15.66
N PRO A 423 18.89 11.48 -14.42
CA PRO A 423 19.55 12.09 -13.27
C PRO A 423 20.88 11.38 -12.97
N SER A 424 21.84 12.12 -12.48
CA SER A 424 23.12 11.60 -12.01
C SER A 424 23.67 12.45 -10.85
N ALA A 425 24.73 11.97 -10.20
CA ALA A 425 25.39 12.71 -9.14
C ALA A 425 26.00 14.03 -9.62
N SER A 426 26.42 14.11 -10.90
CA SER A 426 26.96 15.31 -11.53
C SER A 426 25.91 16.29 -12.05
N GLY A 427 24.60 16.05 -11.81
CA GLY A 427 23.48 16.91 -12.23
C GLY A 427 22.63 16.30 -13.35
N GLY A 428 23.08 15.23 -13.99
CA GLY A 428 22.32 14.51 -15.02
C GLY A 428 22.20 15.23 -16.36
N THR A 429 21.43 14.64 -17.27
CA THR A 429 21.14 15.17 -18.61
C THR A 429 19.64 15.25 -18.84
N GLU A 430 19.17 16.31 -19.52
CA GLU A 430 17.78 16.47 -19.89
C GLU A 430 17.68 16.94 -21.35
N VAL A 431 16.78 16.34 -22.12
CA VAL A 431 16.48 16.74 -23.50
C VAL A 431 14.98 16.92 -23.65
N SER A 432 14.59 18.02 -24.31
CA SER A 432 13.19 18.33 -24.59
C SER A 432 12.83 18.04 -26.04
N GLY A 433 11.57 17.69 -26.28
CA GLY A 433 10.97 17.49 -27.58
C GLY A 433 9.51 17.91 -27.59
N VAL A 434 8.90 17.96 -28.76
CA VAL A 434 7.47 18.26 -28.91
C VAL A 434 6.81 17.19 -29.77
N LEU A 435 5.87 16.48 -29.23
CA LEU A 435 5.01 15.56 -29.96
C LEU A 435 3.87 16.38 -30.61
N SER A 436 3.86 16.50 -31.92
CA SER A 436 2.90 17.32 -32.67
C SER A 436 2.01 16.47 -33.57
N ALA A 437 0.89 17.01 -34.00
CA ALA A 437 -0.05 16.29 -34.87
C ALA A 437 0.54 15.97 -36.26
N SER A 438 1.41 16.83 -36.77
CA SER A 438 2.06 16.71 -38.09
C SER A 438 3.52 16.26 -38.03
N GLY A 439 4.07 16.08 -36.82
CA GLY A 439 5.46 15.64 -36.62
C GLY A 439 5.65 14.12 -36.76
N PRO A 440 6.90 13.67 -36.61
CA PRO A 440 7.20 12.24 -36.68
C PRO A 440 6.48 11.42 -35.58
N ASP A 441 6.08 10.22 -35.95
CA ASP A 441 5.48 9.27 -35.02
C ASP A 441 6.07 7.86 -35.25
N PRO A 442 6.98 7.38 -34.44
CA PRO A 442 7.36 7.93 -33.12
C PRO A 442 8.27 9.16 -33.17
N LEU A 443 8.14 10.05 -32.19
CA LEU A 443 9.14 11.05 -31.87
C LEU A 443 10.31 10.38 -31.18
N ILE A 444 11.51 10.53 -31.73
CA ILE A 444 12.75 10.00 -31.12
C ILE A 444 13.46 11.11 -30.36
N ILE A 445 13.61 10.94 -29.05
CA ILE A 445 14.41 11.82 -28.20
C ILE A 445 15.72 11.12 -27.84
N ARG A 446 16.84 11.74 -28.20
CA ARG A 446 18.18 11.23 -27.91
C ARG A 446 18.75 11.95 -26.71
N VAL A 447 19.04 11.19 -25.64
CA VAL A 447 19.54 11.72 -24.38
C VAL A 447 20.94 11.18 -24.12
N PRO A 448 21.96 12.04 -24.01
CA PRO A 448 23.28 11.61 -23.62
C PRO A 448 23.26 10.90 -22.25
N ILE A 449 24.02 9.81 -22.11
CA ILE A 449 24.19 9.17 -20.82
C ILE A 449 25.25 9.95 -20.03
N PRO A 450 24.96 10.39 -18.79
CA PRO A 450 25.95 11.08 -17.96
C PRO A 450 27.22 10.24 -17.76
N GLY A 451 28.39 10.88 -17.83
CA GLY A 451 29.66 10.19 -17.76
C GLY A 451 29.92 9.44 -16.44
N ASP A 452 29.34 9.96 -15.35
CA ASP A 452 29.44 9.36 -14.00
C ASP A 452 28.52 8.15 -13.76
N VAL A 453 27.58 7.84 -14.66
CA VAL A 453 26.81 6.61 -14.61
C VAL A 453 27.71 5.44 -15.00
N ARG A 454 27.96 4.50 -14.12
CA ARG A 454 28.84 3.33 -14.39
C ARG A 454 28.19 2.33 -15.34
N VAL A 455 29.00 1.67 -16.16
CA VAL A 455 28.54 0.51 -16.95
C VAL A 455 27.96 -0.55 -16.01
N GLY A 456 26.84 -1.14 -16.39
CA GLY A 456 26.11 -2.09 -15.56
C GLY A 456 25.22 -1.46 -14.48
N ALA A 457 25.34 -0.16 -14.20
CA ALA A 457 24.46 0.53 -13.26
C ALA A 457 23.05 0.71 -13.83
N ALA A 458 22.05 0.75 -12.95
CA ALA A 458 20.70 1.14 -13.32
C ALA A 458 20.63 2.65 -13.59
N MET A 459 19.92 3.02 -14.66
CA MET A 459 19.62 4.40 -15.02
C MET A 459 18.13 4.66 -14.89
N ASP A 460 17.77 5.73 -14.24
CA ASP A 460 16.40 6.22 -14.13
C ASP A 460 16.09 7.12 -15.33
N VAL A 461 15.43 6.58 -16.35
CA VAL A 461 15.00 7.37 -17.52
C VAL A 461 13.65 7.99 -17.21
N THR A 462 13.64 9.25 -16.81
CA THR A 462 12.41 9.96 -16.44
C THR A 462 11.84 10.71 -17.63
N ILE A 463 10.58 10.45 -17.96
CA ILE A 463 9.82 11.07 -19.04
C ILE A 463 8.73 11.93 -18.43
N ARG A 464 8.70 13.23 -18.75
CA ARG A 464 7.69 14.18 -18.28
C ARG A 464 6.95 14.78 -19.45
N ALA A 465 5.62 14.72 -19.42
CA ALA A 465 4.73 15.34 -20.41
C ALA A 465 4.06 16.58 -19.83
N GLY A 466 3.94 17.65 -20.61
CA GLY A 466 3.35 18.90 -20.18
C GLY A 466 1.85 18.83 -19.88
N ARG A 467 1.13 17.86 -20.47
CA ARG A 467 -0.31 17.64 -20.30
C ARG A 467 -0.65 16.16 -20.19
N ALA A 468 -1.83 15.88 -19.65
CA ALA A 468 -2.40 14.53 -19.62
C ALA A 468 -3.91 14.60 -19.85
N VAL A 469 -4.48 13.54 -20.42
CA VAL A 469 -5.92 13.36 -20.63
C VAL A 469 -6.48 12.41 -19.60
N SER A 470 -7.54 12.81 -18.93
CA SER A 470 -8.37 11.91 -18.14
C SER A 470 -9.40 11.27 -19.05
N ALA A 471 -9.31 9.96 -19.25
CA ALA A 471 -10.34 9.21 -19.94
C ALA A 471 -11.26 8.53 -18.92
N PRO A 472 -12.57 8.47 -19.13
CA PRO A 472 -13.52 7.90 -18.17
C PRO A 472 -13.27 6.44 -17.78
N ALA A 473 -12.62 5.69 -18.66
CA ALA A 473 -12.28 4.28 -18.43
C ALA A 473 -10.87 4.09 -17.81
N VAL A 474 -10.12 5.16 -17.58
CA VAL A 474 -8.73 5.11 -17.11
C VAL A 474 -8.66 5.86 -15.79
N LEU A 475 -8.36 5.17 -14.72
CA LEU A 475 -8.29 5.70 -13.35
C LEU A 475 -7.19 6.77 -13.14
N ALA A 476 -6.23 6.87 -14.07
CA ALA A 476 -5.16 7.85 -14.03
C ALA A 476 -5.03 8.61 -15.36
N PRO A 477 -4.73 9.93 -15.34
CA PRO A 477 -4.50 10.72 -16.55
C PRO A 477 -3.36 10.14 -17.39
N ARG A 478 -3.52 10.12 -18.72
CA ARG A 478 -2.54 9.58 -19.67
C ARG A 478 -2.05 10.67 -20.62
N SER A 479 -0.82 10.55 -21.08
CA SER A 479 -0.18 11.58 -21.90
C SER A 479 0.30 11.07 -23.26
N LEU A 480 1.01 9.94 -23.28
CA LEU A 480 1.65 9.41 -24.48
C LEU A 480 1.98 7.92 -24.31
N PHE A 481 2.43 7.28 -25.39
CA PHE A 481 3.02 5.95 -25.37
C PHE A 481 4.54 6.00 -25.43
N ILE A 482 5.22 5.21 -24.62
CA ILE A 482 6.61 4.86 -24.82
C ILE A 482 6.65 3.65 -25.76
N ALA A 483 7.21 3.81 -26.95
CA ALA A 483 7.34 2.72 -27.91
C ALA A 483 8.57 1.86 -27.61
N SER A 484 9.70 2.48 -27.27
CA SER A 484 10.92 1.79 -26.82
C SER A 484 11.87 2.75 -26.12
N ILE A 485 12.82 2.18 -25.36
CA ILE A 485 14.02 2.85 -24.88
C ILE A 485 15.21 1.93 -25.23
N GLU A 486 16.11 2.43 -26.03
CA GLU A 486 17.27 1.70 -26.53
C GLU A 486 18.57 2.47 -26.27
N GLN A 487 19.68 1.75 -26.21
CA GLN A 487 21.00 2.35 -26.03
C GLN A 487 21.83 2.12 -27.29
N ASN A 488 22.32 3.22 -27.85
CA ASN A 488 23.08 3.19 -29.07
C ASN A 488 24.57 3.48 -28.80
N ARG A 489 25.43 2.76 -29.52
CA ARG A 489 26.84 3.12 -29.65
C ARG A 489 26.96 4.38 -30.53
N PRO A 490 28.02 5.19 -30.38
CA PRO A 490 28.32 6.21 -31.38
C PRO A 490 28.40 5.52 -32.74
N GLU A 491 27.87 6.20 -33.76
CA GLU A 491 28.16 5.84 -35.13
C GLU A 491 29.68 6.02 -35.33
N PRO A 492 30.38 5.07 -35.97
CA PRO A 492 31.80 5.15 -36.17
C PRO A 492 32.25 6.36 -36.96
#